data_485fce5d787d9ffa5ca4dab2aec145b3
#
_entry.id   485fce5d787d9ffa5ca4dab2aec145b3
#
_cell.length_a   1.000
_cell.length_b   1.000
_cell.length_c   1.000
_cell.angle_alpha   90.00
_cell.angle_beta   90.00
_cell.angle_gamma   90.00
#
_symmetry.space_group_name_H-M   'P 1'
#
loop_
_entity.id
_entity.type
_entity.pdbx_description
1 polymer ?
#
loop_
_entity_poly.entity_id
_entity_poly.type
_entity_poly.pdbx_seq_one_letter_code
_entity_poly.pdbx_strand_id
1 'polypeptide(L)'
;MLRKHRCGLMDSLHESQGRVDYLDFLVWKMDKELLKITKKKERHYKMENTVKLELTKEWDKTFPKSEEVTHRKVTFPNRYGITLAADLYEPKGAEKKLAAIAVCGPFGAVKEQAAGLYAQTMAERGFLTIAFDPSFTGESGGTPRYMASPDINTEDFQAAVDFLSVQENVDPERIGIIGICGWGGLALNVAALDTRIKATVASTMYDMSRVNANGYFDADNSADARYAKKESMNAQRLVDCKNGGYALGGGVVDPLPKDAPFFVADYHDYYKTDRGYHKRSLNSNGGWNVIGCMSFMNQPILQYSNEIRSAVLIMHGEKAHSCYFSRDAYAAMVKDNPYTDNKELLIIPDAVHTDLYDGGGKDAISFDKLEQFFSENMR
;
A
#
# COMPACT_ATOMS: atom_id res chain seq x y z
N MET A 1 27.70 -32.81 -41.95
CA MET A 1 27.72 -33.37 -40.62
C MET A 1 28.71 -32.67 -39.67
N LEU A 2 29.98 -32.52 -40.00
CA LEU A 2 31.05 -31.90 -39.17
C LEU A 2 30.76 -30.42 -38.76
N ARG A 3 30.16 -29.58 -39.65
CA ARG A 3 29.84 -28.19 -39.30
C ARG A 3 28.75 -28.06 -38.23
N LYS A 4 27.72 -28.93 -38.28
CA LYS A 4 26.65 -28.93 -37.27
C LYS A 4 27.16 -29.36 -35.90
N HIS A 5 28.08 -30.35 -35.88
CA HIS A 5 28.72 -30.85 -34.66
C HIS A 5 29.61 -29.77 -34.01
N ARG A 6 30.36 -29.01 -34.84
CA ARG A 6 31.20 -27.90 -34.41
C ARG A 6 30.37 -26.76 -33.79
N CYS A 7 29.21 -26.40 -34.37
CA CYS A 7 28.33 -25.38 -33.79
C CYS A 7 27.80 -25.83 -32.43
N GLY A 8 27.30 -27.07 -32.30
CA GLY A 8 26.82 -27.57 -31.01
C GLY A 8 27.91 -27.63 -29.92
N LEU A 9 29.17 -27.93 -30.29
CA LEU A 9 30.30 -27.87 -29.33
C LEU A 9 30.65 -26.43 -28.93
N MET A 10 30.57 -25.46 -29.87
CA MET A 10 30.81 -24.06 -29.56
C MET A 10 29.71 -23.47 -28.68
N ASP A 11 28.44 -23.83 -28.92
CA ASP A 11 27.32 -23.39 -28.09
C ASP A 11 27.44 -23.95 -26.65
N SER A 12 27.83 -25.23 -26.51
CA SER A 12 28.06 -25.86 -25.22
C SER A 12 29.29 -25.24 -24.50
N LEU A 13 30.30 -24.83 -25.24
CA LEU A 13 31.49 -24.15 -24.69
C LEU A 13 31.13 -22.75 -24.15
N HIS A 14 30.35 -21.97 -24.92
CA HIS A 14 29.84 -20.64 -24.51
C HIS A 14 28.94 -20.72 -23.29
N GLU A 15 28.07 -21.73 -23.21
CA GLU A 15 27.22 -21.95 -22.05
C GLU A 15 28.04 -22.32 -20.81
N SER A 16 29.07 -23.16 -20.97
CA SER A 16 29.99 -23.52 -19.89
C SER A 16 30.83 -22.31 -19.44
N GLN A 17 31.32 -21.49 -20.36
CA GLN A 17 32.07 -20.26 -20.06
C GLN A 17 31.20 -19.29 -19.28
N GLY A 18 29.93 -19.06 -19.70
CA GLY A 18 28.99 -18.20 -18.98
C GLY A 18 28.72 -18.67 -17.54
N ARG A 19 28.72 -19.98 -17.29
CA ARG A 19 28.62 -20.55 -15.92
C ARG A 19 29.86 -20.27 -15.09
N VAL A 20 31.06 -20.37 -15.68
CA VAL A 20 32.34 -20.06 -15.02
C VAL A 20 32.39 -18.57 -14.68
N ASP A 21 32.07 -17.69 -15.63
CA ASP A 21 32.04 -16.22 -15.41
C ASP A 21 31.07 -15.83 -14.30
N TYR A 22 29.92 -16.51 -14.21
CA TYR A 22 28.95 -16.30 -13.14
C TYR A 22 29.46 -16.79 -11.77
N LEU A 23 30.15 -17.94 -11.72
CA LEU A 23 30.80 -18.43 -10.50
C LEU A 23 31.90 -17.50 -10.05
N ASP A 24 32.74 -17.01 -10.96
CA ASP A 24 33.80 -16.05 -10.66
C ASP A 24 33.24 -14.74 -10.12
N PHE A 25 32.12 -14.27 -10.68
CA PHE A 25 31.38 -13.14 -10.14
C PHE A 25 30.85 -13.38 -8.72
N LEU A 26 30.31 -14.59 -8.44
CA LEU A 26 29.80 -14.93 -7.10
C LEU A 26 30.96 -15.01 -6.08
N VAL A 27 32.08 -15.62 -6.44
CA VAL A 27 33.30 -15.70 -5.60
C VAL A 27 33.81 -14.28 -5.31
N TRP A 28 33.97 -13.44 -6.34
CA TRP A 28 34.35 -12.04 -6.18
C TRP A 28 33.39 -11.26 -5.26
N LYS A 29 32.10 -11.48 -5.40
CA LYS A 29 31.08 -10.85 -4.56
C LYS A 29 31.20 -11.31 -3.10
N MET A 30 31.38 -12.61 -2.86
CA MET A 30 31.57 -13.16 -1.52
C MET A 30 32.86 -12.65 -0.86
N ASP A 31 33.96 -12.55 -1.59
CA ASP A 31 35.21 -11.98 -1.08
C ASP A 31 35.11 -10.51 -0.71
N LYS A 32 34.35 -9.76 -1.52
CA LYS A 32 34.01 -8.34 -1.23
C LYS A 32 33.13 -8.19 0.01
N GLU A 33 32.18 -9.09 0.23
CA GLU A 33 31.32 -9.11 1.41
C GLU A 33 32.13 -9.48 2.68
N LEU A 34 32.97 -10.49 2.62
CA LEU A 34 33.88 -10.87 3.72
C LEU A 34 34.85 -9.74 4.10
N LEU A 35 35.41 -9.02 3.11
CA LEU A 35 36.24 -7.84 3.34
C LEU A 35 35.49 -6.66 3.97
N LYS A 36 34.18 -6.52 3.70
CA LYS A 36 33.33 -5.52 4.35
C LYS A 36 33.10 -5.84 5.82
N ILE A 37 32.93 -7.12 6.17
CA ILE A 37 32.73 -7.56 7.55
C ILE A 37 33.94 -7.27 8.41
N THR A 38 35.14 -7.33 7.82
CA THR A 38 36.43 -7.11 8.53
C THR A 38 36.87 -5.64 8.60
N LYS A 39 36.23 -4.72 7.84
CA LYS A 39 36.60 -3.28 7.79
C LYS A 39 35.43 -2.33 8.09
N LYS A 40 34.46 -2.73 8.92
CA LYS A 40 33.32 -1.87 9.24
C LYS A 40 33.72 -0.68 10.14
N LYS A 41 34.16 0.42 9.54
CA LYS A 41 33.79 1.76 10.00
C LYS A 41 32.41 2.01 9.42
N GLU A 42 31.39 1.90 10.27
CA GLU A 42 30.00 2.19 9.89
C GLU A 42 29.92 3.65 9.43
N ARG A 43 29.79 3.86 8.12
CA ARG A 43 29.43 5.16 7.57
C ARG A 43 27.91 5.27 7.66
N HIS A 44 27.42 5.85 8.74
CA HIS A 44 26.03 6.23 8.84
C HIS A 44 25.80 7.52 8.05
N TYR A 45 24.96 7.46 7.02
CA TYR A 45 24.34 8.65 6.46
C TYR A 45 23.27 9.12 7.45
N LYS A 46 23.52 10.21 8.15
CA LYS A 46 22.47 10.86 8.95
C LYS A 46 21.45 11.45 7.99
N MET A 47 20.20 11.01 8.10
CA MET A 47 19.09 11.73 7.45
C MET A 47 18.93 13.07 8.18
N GLU A 48 19.61 14.11 7.66
CA GLU A 48 19.46 15.47 8.12
C GLU A 48 18.26 16.08 7.39
N ASN A 49 17.39 16.74 8.16
CA ASN A 49 16.21 17.49 7.71
C ASN A 49 14.92 16.69 7.52
N THR A 50 14.37 16.18 8.62
CA THR A 50 12.91 15.97 8.67
C THR A 50 12.22 17.33 8.58
N VAL A 51 11.45 17.56 7.51
CA VAL A 51 10.62 18.76 7.39
C VAL A 51 9.62 18.73 8.54
N LYS A 52 9.59 19.79 9.35
CA LYS A 52 8.62 19.92 10.42
C LYS A 52 7.23 20.14 9.82
N LEU A 53 6.34 19.17 10.02
CA LEU A 53 4.96 19.24 9.55
C LEU A 53 4.09 20.03 10.54
N GLU A 54 3.11 20.76 10.01
CA GLU A 54 2.05 21.37 10.81
C GLU A 54 0.90 20.37 10.93
N LEU A 55 0.76 19.76 12.11
CA LEU A 55 -0.26 18.74 12.36
C LEU A 55 -1.46 19.35 13.08
N THR A 56 -2.68 18.97 12.67
CA THR A 56 -3.93 19.36 13.32
C THR A 56 -3.97 18.79 14.75
N LYS A 57 -4.29 19.62 15.73
CA LYS A 57 -4.37 19.23 17.14
C LYS A 57 -5.74 18.71 17.54
N GLU A 58 -6.78 19.11 16.80
CA GLU A 58 -8.17 18.74 17.07
C GLU A 58 -8.47 17.31 16.62
N TRP A 59 -9.51 16.73 17.22
CA TRP A 59 -10.08 15.47 16.77
C TRP A 59 -10.98 15.73 15.56
N ASP A 60 -10.41 15.69 14.36
CA ASP A 60 -11.11 15.95 13.10
C ASP A 60 -11.37 14.67 12.27
N LYS A 61 -11.56 13.55 12.98
CA LYS A 61 -11.80 12.25 12.36
C LYS A 61 -13.29 12.01 12.05
N THR A 62 -13.56 11.19 11.05
CA THR A 62 -14.92 10.83 10.62
C THR A 62 -15.58 9.76 11.53
N PHE A 63 -14.91 9.37 12.60
CA PHE A 63 -15.42 8.40 13.58
C PHE A 63 -15.21 8.94 15.01
N PRO A 64 -16.00 8.45 15.99
CA PRO A 64 -15.91 8.90 17.36
C PRO A 64 -14.60 8.50 18.01
N LYS A 65 -14.14 9.31 18.97
CA LYS A 65 -12.95 8.99 19.76
C LYS A 65 -13.27 7.90 20.79
N SER A 66 -12.41 6.89 20.85
CA SER A 66 -12.51 5.84 21.84
C SER A 66 -11.93 6.28 23.20
N GLU A 67 -12.58 5.83 24.27
CA GLU A 67 -12.08 6.00 25.65
C GLU A 67 -11.16 4.85 26.10
N GLU A 68 -11.10 3.75 25.32
CA GLU A 68 -10.30 2.56 25.64
C GLU A 68 -8.82 2.67 25.23
N VAL A 69 -8.52 3.63 24.36
CA VAL A 69 -7.17 3.82 23.81
C VAL A 69 -6.62 5.21 24.09
N THR A 70 -5.31 5.33 24.14
CA THR A 70 -4.63 6.61 24.02
C THR A 70 -4.36 6.94 22.57
N HIS A 71 -4.37 8.23 22.24
CA HIS A 71 -4.11 8.71 20.89
C HIS A 71 -3.09 9.85 20.90
N ARG A 72 -2.14 9.80 19.98
CA ARG A 72 -1.21 10.92 19.71
C ARG A 72 -0.78 10.95 18.25
N LYS A 73 -0.50 12.13 17.74
CA LYS A 73 0.11 12.27 16.42
C LYS A 73 1.62 12.02 16.48
N VAL A 74 2.15 11.33 15.48
CA VAL A 74 3.57 11.02 15.34
C VAL A 74 4.02 11.32 13.92
N THR A 75 5.33 11.49 13.75
CA THR A 75 5.95 11.66 12.43
C THR A 75 7.20 10.78 12.34
N PHE A 76 7.46 10.27 11.14
CA PHE A 76 8.66 9.51 10.85
C PHE A 76 9.06 9.71 9.36
N PRO A 77 10.36 9.68 9.03
CA PRO A 77 10.80 9.79 7.65
C PRO A 77 10.75 8.43 6.96
N ASN A 78 10.49 8.44 5.65
CA ASN A 78 10.82 7.32 4.79
C ASN A 78 12.28 7.44 4.28
N ARG A 79 12.80 6.41 3.58
CA ARG A 79 14.20 6.43 3.06
C ARG A 79 14.45 7.49 2.00
N TYR A 80 13.40 8.07 1.40
CA TYR A 80 13.50 9.20 0.47
C TYR A 80 13.55 10.56 1.17
N GLY A 81 13.55 10.58 2.51
CA GLY A 81 13.58 11.80 3.31
C GLY A 81 12.23 12.53 3.38
N ILE A 82 11.15 11.88 2.94
CA ILE A 82 9.79 12.43 3.08
C ILE A 82 9.29 12.12 4.49
N THR A 83 8.90 13.15 5.22
CA THR A 83 8.30 12.99 6.56
C THR A 83 6.84 12.60 6.43
N LEU A 84 6.47 11.47 7.02
CA LEU A 84 5.10 10.98 7.09
C LEU A 84 4.44 11.40 8.39
N ALA A 85 3.14 11.71 8.32
CA ALA A 85 2.29 12.01 9.46
C ALA A 85 1.38 10.82 9.77
N ALA A 86 1.30 10.43 11.03
CA ALA A 86 0.45 9.34 11.48
C ALA A 86 -0.27 9.66 12.79
N ASP A 87 -1.39 9.00 12.99
CA ASP A 87 -2.09 8.88 14.26
C ASP A 87 -1.72 7.54 14.90
N LEU A 88 -1.12 7.57 16.10
CA LEU A 88 -0.80 6.39 16.89
C LEU A 88 -1.89 6.17 17.92
N TYR A 89 -2.37 4.94 18.00
CA TYR A 89 -3.34 4.47 18.99
C TYR A 89 -2.72 3.35 19.81
N GLU A 90 -2.87 3.42 21.13
CA GLU A 90 -2.28 2.46 22.06
C GLU A 90 -3.33 2.05 23.10
N PRO A 91 -3.52 0.73 23.36
CA PRO A 91 -4.40 0.24 24.41
C PRO A 91 -4.03 0.82 25.77
N LYS A 92 -5.01 1.26 26.55
CA LYS A 92 -4.76 1.70 27.93
C LYS A 92 -4.38 0.52 28.82
N GLY A 93 -3.38 0.70 29.68
CA GLY A 93 -2.99 -0.29 30.68
C GLY A 93 -2.20 -1.49 30.13
N ALA A 94 -1.62 -1.38 28.96
CA ALA A 94 -0.75 -2.43 28.41
C ALA A 94 0.53 -2.56 29.26
N GLU A 95 0.75 -3.75 29.82
CA GLU A 95 1.92 -4.05 30.69
C GLU A 95 3.05 -4.78 29.94
N LYS A 96 2.80 -5.27 28.73
CA LYS A 96 3.73 -6.08 27.92
C LYS A 96 4.00 -5.41 26.60
N LYS A 97 5.08 -5.83 25.93
CA LYS A 97 5.30 -5.48 24.53
C LYS A 97 4.15 -5.96 23.65
N LEU A 98 3.62 -5.06 22.84
CA LEU A 98 2.46 -5.28 22.00
C LEU A 98 2.88 -5.77 20.60
N ALA A 99 2.03 -6.55 19.97
CA ALA A 99 2.04 -6.67 18.53
C ALA A 99 1.56 -5.34 17.93
N ALA A 100 2.11 -4.97 16.76
CA ALA A 100 1.78 -3.68 16.19
C ALA A 100 1.30 -3.78 14.72
N ILE A 101 0.43 -2.84 14.33
CA ILE A 101 -0.19 -2.83 13.00
C ILE A 101 -0.09 -1.42 12.38
N ALA A 102 0.45 -1.34 11.16
CA ALA A 102 0.39 -0.12 10.35
C ALA A 102 -0.80 -0.18 9.39
N VAL A 103 -1.58 0.91 9.32
CA VAL A 103 -2.81 0.99 8.52
C VAL A 103 -2.72 2.15 7.54
N CYS A 104 -3.07 1.94 6.27
CA CYS A 104 -3.16 2.98 5.26
C CYS A 104 -4.30 2.78 4.26
N GLY A 105 -4.78 3.88 3.69
CA GLY A 105 -5.81 3.95 2.65
C GLY A 105 -7.18 4.37 3.19
N PRO A 106 -8.17 4.50 2.33
CA PRO A 106 -8.20 4.29 0.87
C PRO A 106 -7.31 5.24 0.06
N PHE A 107 -7.11 4.91 -1.22
CA PHE A 107 -6.35 5.76 -2.14
C PHE A 107 -7.07 7.09 -2.36
N GLY A 108 -6.41 8.21 -2.03
CA GLY A 108 -7.03 9.55 -2.05
C GLY A 108 -7.81 9.94 -0.79
N ALA A 109 -7.93 9.04 0.18
CA ALA A 109 -8.40 9.34 1.53
C ALA A 109 -7.25 9.85 2.41
N VAL A 110 -7.58 10.15 3.66
CA VAL A 110 -6.62 10.53 4.70
C VAL A 110 -6.79 9.64 5.93
N LYS A 111 -5.77 9.61 6.78
CA LYS A 111 -5.74 8.79 8.00
C LYS A 111 -6.87 9.05 8.99
N GLU A 112 -7.54 10.20 8.86
CA GLU A 112 -8.70 10.59 9.66
C GLU A 112 -10.02 9.92 9.24
N GLN A 113 -9.99 9.14 8.14
CA GLN A 113 -11.13 8.39 7.60
C GLN A 113 -11.00 6.89 7.92
N ALA A 114 -11.29 5.98 6.98
CA ALA A 114 -11.29 4.53 7.17
C ALA A 114 -10.01 3.99 7.85
N ALA A 115 -8.82 4.44 7.45
CA ALA A 115 -7.57 3.95 8.06
C ALA A 115 -7.52 4.18 9.57
N GLY A 116 -7.95 5.36 10.03
CA GLY A 116 -8.00 5.69 11.45
C GLY A 116 -9.03 4.86 12.21
N LEU A 117 -10.20 4.60 11.61
CA LEU A 117 -11.22 3.72 12.20
C LEU A 117 -10.65 2.31 12.42
N TYR A 118 -10.04 1.72 11.40
CA TYR A 118 -9.40 0.41 11.53
C TYR A 118 -8.30 0.41 12.59
N ALA A 119 -7.44 1.43 12.60
CA ALA A 119 -6.36 1.53 13.57
C ALA A 119 -6.90 1.66 15.00
N GLN A 120 -7.87 2.56 15.26
CA GLN A 120 -8.47 2.70 16.58
C GLN A 120 -9.14 1.41 17.05
N THR A 121 -9.95 0.78 16.18
CA THR A 121 -10.69 -0.44 16.51
C THR A 121 -9.74 -1.62 16.80
N MET A 122 -8.64 -1.75 16.06
CA MET A 122 -7.64 -2.78 16.34
C MET A 122 -6.83 -2.46 17.62
N ALA A 123 -6.66 -1.18 17.97
CA ALA A 123 -6.05 -0.81 19.25
C ALA A 123 -6.95 -1.14 20.45
N GLU A 124 -8.28 -0.97 20.35
CA GLU A 124 -9.25 -1.45 21.34
C GLU A 124 -9.15 -2.96 21.58
N ARG A 125 -8.67 -3.72 20.59
CA ARG A 125 -8.45 -5.17 20.62
C ARG A 125 -7.05 -5.59 21.06
N GLY A 126 -6.24 -4.64 21.55
CA GLY A 126 -4.96 -4.93 22.21
C GLY A 126 -3.73 -4.84 21.34
N PHE A 127 -3.80 -4.25 20.13
CA PHE A 127 -2.64 -3.99 19.28
C PHE A 127 -2.18 -2.53 19.45
N LEU A 128 -0.88 -2.26 19.32
CA LEU A 128 -0.44 -0.89 19.08
C LEU A 128 -0.60 -0.60 17.58
N THR A 129 -1.27 0.49 17.23
CA THR A 129 -1.55 0.75 15.82
C THR A 129 -1.16 2.16 15.39
N ILE A 130 -0.84 2.31 14.11
CA ILE A 130 -0.74 3.62 13.47
C ILE A 130 -1.61 3.65 12.22
N ALA A 131 -2.32 4.78 12.00
CA ALA A 131 -2.88 5.14 10.71
C ALA A 131 -2.06 6.29 10.15
N PHE A 132 -1.51 6.17 8.92
CA PHE A 132 -0.65 7.19 8.35
C PHE A 132 -1.17 7.73 7.02
N ASP A 133 -0.89 9.02 6.77
CA ASP A 133 -1.03 9.60 5.45
C ASP A 133 0.19 9.22 4.60
N PRO A 134 0.01 8.77 3.35
CA PRO A 134 1.13 8.48 2.49
C PRO A 134 1.86 9.75 2.03
N SER A 135 3.07 9.58 1.53
CA SER A 135 3.82 10.64 0.86
C SER A 135 2.94 11.40 -0.13
N PHE A 136 3.11 12.71 -0.18
CA PHE A 136 2.43 13.65 -1.09
C PHE A 136 0.98 14.02 -0.75
N THR A 137 0.35 13.39 0.23
CA THR A 137 -1.07 13.59 0.56
C THR A 137 -1.29 13.84 2.06
N GLY A 138 -2.50 14.27 2.41
CA GLY A 138 -2.88 14.53 3.80
C GLY A 138 -1.93 15.50 4.51
N GLU A 139 -1.57 15.18 5.75
CA GLU A 139 -0.60 15.93 6.56
C GLU A 139 0.86 15.50 6.31
N SER A 140 1.11 14.42 5.55
CA SER A 140 2.45 13.98 5.17
C SER A 140 3.11 14.94 4.19
N GLY A 141 4.45 14.95 4.19
CA GLY A 141 5.26 15.77 3.31
C GLY A 141 5.35 15.24 1.88
N GLY A 142 6.34 15.75 1.17
CA GLY A 142 6.66 15.38 -0.21
C GLY A 142 6.15 16.38 -1.25
N THR A 143 6.95 16.58 -2.28
CA THR A 143 6.66 17.45 -3.44
C THR A 143 7.04 16.70 -4.73
N PRO A 144 6.24 16.85 -5.80
CA PRO A 144 4.97 17.61 -5.88
C PRO A 144 3.88 16.99 -5.01
N ARG A 145 2.85 17.77 -4.66
CA ARG A 145 1.70 17.29 -3.87
C ARG A 145 0.71 16.54 -4.74
N TYR A 146 -0.15 15.74 -4.07
CA TYR A 146 -1.36 15.14 -4.63
C TYR A 146 -1.08 14.15 -5.76
N MET A 147 -0.04 13.36 -5.58
CA MET A 147 0.34 12.29 -6.49
C MET A 147 0.57 10.98 -5.71
N ALA A 148 0.79 9.91 -6.45
CA ALA A 148 1.20 8.63 -5.89
C ALA A 148 2.27 7.98 -6.78
N SER A 149 3.17 7.23 -6.13
CA SER A 149 4.25 6.49 -6.78
C SER A 149 4.26 5.07 -6.25
N PRO A 150 4.25 4.03 -7.10
CA PRO A 150 4.27 2.65 -6.63
C PRO A 150 5.50 2.34 -5.78
N ASP A 151 6.67 2.91 -6.09
CA ASP A 151 7.91 2.73 -5.34
C ASP A 151 7.88 3.48 -4.00
N ILE A 152 7.62 4.80 -4.02
CA ILE A 152 7.64 5.63 -2.81
C ILE A 152 6.53 5.22 -1.84
N ASN A 153 5.34 4.91 -2.34
CA ASN A 153 4.23 4.50 -1.47
C ASN A 153 4.40 3.07 -0.93
N THR A 154 5.10 2.19 -1.63
CA THR A 154 5.56 0.90 -1.06
C THR A 154 6.51 1.14 0.10
N GLU A 155 7.48 2.05 -0.08
CA GLU A 155 8.40 2.46 0.98
C GLU A 155 7.71 3.11 2.18
N ASP A 156 6.60 3.85 1.98
CA ASP A 156 5.87 4.46 3.09
C ASP A 156 5.37 3.42 4.11
N PHE A 157 4.92 2.24 3.64
CA PHE A 157 4.61 1.12 4.55
C PHE A 157 5.85 0.56 5.24
N GLN A 158 6.98 0.41 4.53
CA GLN A 158 8.23 -0.07 5.14
C GLN A 158 8.73 0.90 6.21
N ALA A 159 8.64 2.21 5.96
CA ALA A 159 8.96 3.24 6.96
C ALA A 159 8.03 3.19 8.18
N ALA A 160 6.74 2.86 7.98
CA ALA A 160 5.82 2.62 9.07
C ALA A 160 6.21 1.38 9.90
N VAL A 161 6.65 0.31 9.25
CA VAL A 161 7.22 -0.89 9.92
C VAL A 161 8.49 -0.54 10.68
N ASP A 162 9.41 0.24 10.08
CA ASP A 162 10.62 0.73 10.75
C ASP A 162 10.26 1.50 12.03
N PHE A 163 9.33 2.45 11.91
CA PHE A 163 8.87 3.26 13.04
C PHE A 163 8.30 2.39 14.17
N LEU A 164 7.44 1.43 13.85
CA LEU A 164 6.84 0.53 14.84
C LEU A 164 7.89 -0.38 15.49
N SER A 165 8.83 -0.91 14.71
CA SER A 165 9.85 -1.86 15.18
C SER A 165 10.81 -1.27 16.21
N VAL A 166 10.95 0.05 16.26
CA VAL A 166 11.84 0.74 17.23
C VAL A 166 11.12 1.31 18.44
N GLN A 167 9.79 1.15 18.55
CA GLN A 167 9.05 1.57 19.74
C GLN A 167 9.37 0.64 20.94
N GLU A 168 9.61 1.21 22.12
CA GLU A 168 10.00 0.44 23.31
C GLU A 168 8.95 -0.58 23.77
N ASN A 169 7.67 -0.25 23.54
CA ASN A 169 6.50 -1.05 23.91
C ASN A 169 5.99 -1.96 22.77
N VAL A 170 6.72 -2.10 21.66
CA VAL A 170 6.41 -2.98 20.52
C VAL A 170 7.35 -4.18 20.51
N ASP A 171 6.81 -5.35 20.19
CA ASP A 171 7.57 -6.52 19.82
C ASP A 171 7.88 -6.49 18.32
N PRO A 172 9.14 -6.27 17.89
CA PRO A 172 9.49 -6.13 16.49
C PRO A 172 9.30 -7.42 15.67
N GLU A 173 9.15 -8.58 16.31
CA GLU A 173 8.83 -9.83 15.65
C GLU A 173 7.32 -10.03 15.43
N ARG A 174 6.49 -9.06 15.83
CA ARG A 174 5.04 -9.14 15.81
C ARG A 174 4.43 -7.92 15.11
N ILE A 175 4.86 -7.69 13.85
CA ILE A 175 4.39 -6.56 13.04
C ILE A 175 3.45 -7.05 11.94
N GLY A 176 2.29 -6.40 11.83
CA GLY A 176 1.30 -6.59 10.76
C GLY A 176 1.00 -5.29 10.03
N ILE A 177 0.33 -5.41 8.89
CA ILE A 177 -0.14 -4.26 8.11
C ILE A 177 -1.58 -4.46 7.63
N ILE A 178 -2.31 -3.36 7.48
CA ILE A 178 -3.62 -3.30 6.84
C ILE A 178 -3.59 -2.27 5.72
N GLY A 179 -3.89 -2.70 4.50
CA GLY A 179 -4.12 -1.81 3.38
C GLY A 179 -5.59 -1.82 2.95
N ILE A 180 -6.16 -0.63 2.72
CA ILE A 180 -7.58 -0.48 2.35
C ILE A 180 -7.66 0.09 0.94
N CYS A 181 -8.53 -0.45 0.08
CA CYS A 181 -8.73 -0.01 -1.30
C CYS A 181 -7.42 -0.11 -2.12
N GLY A 182 -6.97 0.95 -2.78
CA GLY A 182 -5.69 0.96 -3.51
C GLY A 182 -4.48 0.63 -2.65
N TRP A 183 -4.54 0.90 -1.36
CA TRP A 183 -3.50 0.53 -0.40
C TRP A 183 -3.52 -0.96 -0.04
N GLY A 184 -4.62 -1.67 -0.30
CA GLY A 184 -4.67 -3.13 -0.19
C GLY A 184 -3.73 -3.82 -1.18
N GLY A 185 -3.69 -3.36 -2.44
CA GLY A 185 -2.73 -3.86 -3.43
C GLY A 185 -1.28 -3.51 -3.07
N LEU A 186 -1.03 -2.29 -2.57
CA LEU A 186 0.28 -1.88 -2.08
C LEU A 186 0.71 -2.69 -0.84
N ALA A 187 -0.22 -3.03 0.07
CA ALA A 187 0.08 -3.90 1.21
C ALA A 187 0.54 -5.29 0.77
N LEU A 188 -0.09 -5.88 -0.25
CA LEU A 188 0.37 -7.15 -0.85
C LEU A 188 1.77 -7.01 -1.48
N ASN A 189 2.04 -5.89 -2.17
CA ASN A 189 3.37 -5.61 -2.72
C ASN A 189 4.44 -5.54 -1.62
N VAL A 190 4.13 -4.84 -0.53
CA VAL A 190 5.04 -4.72 0.63
C VAL A 190 5.25 -6.08 1.31
N ALA A 191 4.19 -6.89 1.46
CA ALA A 191 4.30 -8.23 2.04
C ALA A 191 5.20 -9.17 1.22
N ALA A 192 5.28 -8.97 -0.10
CA ALA A 192 6.21 -9.70 -0.98
C ALA A 192 7.66 -9.20 -0.85
N LEU A 193 7.89 -8.01 -0.29
CA LEU A 193 9.18 -7.35 -0.23
C LEU A 193 9.78 -7.31 1.19
N ASP A 194 8.96 -7.05 2.22
CA ASP A 194 9.41 -6.86 3.61
C ASP A 194 9.14 -8.10 4.47
N THR A 195 10.18 -8.86 4.75
CA THR A 195 10.09 -10.12 5.50
C THR A 195 9.82 -9.95 6.99
N ARG A 196 9.84 -8.73 7.53
CA ARG A 196 9.48 -8.42 8.92
C ARG A 196 7.97 -8.46 9.15
N ILE A 197 7.18 -8.29 8.09
CA ILE A 197 5.72 -8.34 8.16
C ILE A 197 5.26 -9.78 8.31
N LYS A 198 4.58 -10.09 9.43
CA LYS A 198 4.11 -11.44 9.75
C LYS A 198 2.68 -11.69 9.26
N ALA A 199 1.86 -10.65 9.21
CA ALA A 199 0.47 -10.75 8.79
C ALA A 199 0.03 -9.50 8.02
N THR A 200 -0.68 -9.70 6.91
CA THR A 200 -1.16 -8.64 6.02
C THR A 200 -2.64 -8.79 5.77
N VAL A 201 -3.40 -7.71 5.96
CA VAL A 201 -4.80 -7.62 5.55
C VAL A 201 -4.92 -6.66 4.38
N ALA A 202 -5.54 -7.12 3.30
CA ALA A 202 -5.93 -6.30 2.15
C ALA A 202 -7.45 -6.19 2.10
N SER A 203 -8.00 -5.09 2.60
CA SER A 203 -9.44 -4.84 2.66
C SER A 203 -9.91 -4.12 1.40
N THR A 204 -10.94 -4.65 0.74
CA THR A 204 -11.57 -4.08 -0.46
C THR A 204 -10.56 -3.58 -1.50
N MET A 205 -9.52 -4.38 -1.75
CA MET A 205 -8.30 -3.98 -2.46
C MET A 205 -8.51 -3.65 -3.95
N TYR A 206 -7.64 -2.76 -4.45
CA TYR A 206 -7.39 -2.56 -5.87
C TYR A 206 -5.95 -2.94 -6.22
N ASP A 207 -5.74 -3.49 -7.41
CA ASP A 207 -4.46 -3.41 -8.08
C ASP A 207 -4.36 -2.06 -8.81
N MET A 208 -3.65 -1.10 -8.19
CA MET A 208 -3.50 0.25 -8.74
C MET A 208 -2.72 0.26 -10.05
N SER A 209 -1.82 -0.69 -10.29
CA SER A 209 -1.13 -0.81 -11.57
C SER A 209 -2.08 -1.27 -12.68
N ARG A 210 -2.90 -2.28 -12.41
CA ARG A 210 -3.89 -2.81 -13.36
C ARG A 210 -4.96 -1.78 -13.71
N VAL A 211 -5.56 -1.10 -12.72
CA VAL A 211 -6.62 -0.12 -13.00
C VAL A 211 -6.08 1.10 -13.76
N ASN A 212 -4.86 1.55 -13.45
CA ASN A 212 -4.24 2.65 -14.21
C ASN A 212 -3.87 2.26 -15.64
N ALA A 213 -3.46 1.02 -15.87
CA ALA A 213 -3.10 0.53 -17.19
C ALA A 213 -4.32 0.15 -18.04
N ASN A 214 -5.31 -0.54 -17.45
CA ASN A 214 -6.36 -1.24 -18.17
C ASN A 214 -7.77 -0.66 -17.95
N GLY A 215 -7.93 0.33 -17.06
CA GLY A 215 -9.23 0.84 -16.66
C GLY A 215 -10.02 -0.12 -15.76
N TYR A 216 -11.23 0.28 -15.38
CA TYR A 216 -12.16 -0.59 -14.65
C TYR A 216 -12.62 -1.76 -15.52
N PHE A 217 -12.71 -2.94 -14.92
CA PHE A 217 -13.10 -4.18 -15.60
C PHE A 217 -12.21 -4.55 -16.80
N ASP A 218 -10.96 -4.02 -16.82
CA ASP A 218 -10.02 -4.14 -17.94
C ASP A 218 -10.60 -3.63 -19.29
N ALA A 219 -11.52 -2.68 -19.26
CA ALA A 219 -12.21 -2.17 -20.45
C ALA A 219 -11.24 -1.51 -21.46
N ASP A 220 -10.11 -0.98 -20.98
CA ASP A 220 -9.07 -0.34 -21.79
C ASP A 220 -7.83 -1.25 -22.00
N ASN A 221 -7.98 -2.57 -21.81
CA ASN A 221 -6.86 -3.50 -21.90
C ASN A 221 -6.46 -3.81 -23.35
N SER A 222 -5.99 -2.79 -24.06
CA SER A 222 -5.35 -2.93 -25.38
C SER A 222 -4.10 -2.06 -25.46
N ALA A 223 -3.20 -2.38 -26.39
CA ALA A 223 -2.00 -1.57 -26.63
C ALA A 223 -2.38 -0.16 -27.09
N ASP A 224 -3.40 -0.04 -27.95
CA ASP A 224 -3.84 1.25 -28.50
C ASP A 224 -4.50 2.13 -27.44
N ALA A 225 -5.37 1.56 -26.58
CA ALA A 225 -5.99 2.30 -25.48
C ALA A 225 -4.93 2.83 -24.50
N ARG A 226 -3.99 1.98 -24.12
CA ARG A 226 -2.86 2.40 -23.26
C ARG A 226 -1.98 3.44 -23.94
N TYR A 227 -1.76 3.34 -25.27
CA TYR A 227 -0.99 4.32 -26.00
C TYR A 227 -1.67 5.68 -26.02
N ALA A 228 -2.97 5.74 -26.37
CA ALA A 228 -3.75 6.98 -26.35
C ALA A 228 -3.75 7.66 -24.97
N LYS A 229 -3.88 6.87 -23.88
CA LYS A 229 -3.77 7.38 -22.51
C LYS A 229 -2.40 8.00 -22.24
N LYS A 230 -1.32 7.33 -22.68
CA LYS A 230 0.06 7.86 -22.54
C LYS A 230 0.26 9.15 -23.35
N GLU A 231 -0.28 9.24 -24.58
CA GLU A 231 -0.22 10.47 -25.38
C GLU A 231 -0.88 11.64 -24.66
N SER A 232 -2.09 11.45 -24.12
CA SER A 232 -2.80 12.47 -23.35
C SER A 232 -1.99 12.92 -22.11
N MET A 233 -1.46 11.97 -21.35
CA MET A 233 -0.63 12.27 -20.18
C MET A 233 0.68 12.99 -20.55
N ASN A 234 1.32 12.61 -21.64
CA ASN A 234 2.54 13.27 -22.12
C ASN A 234 2.25 14.68 -22.65
N ALA A 235 1.10 14.91 -23.30
CA ALA A 235 0.67 16.25 -23.69
C ALA A 235 0.48 17.14 -22.44
N GLN A 236 -0.16 16.61 -21.38
CA GLN A 236 -0.31 17.33 -20.11
C GLN A 236 1.05 17.64 -19.48
N ARG A 237 2.04 16.71 -19.50
CA ARG A 237 3.40 16.97 -19.00
C ARG A 237 4.05 18.18 -19.67
N LEU A 238 3.85 18.36 -20.98
CA LEU A 238 4.39 19.52 -21.69
C LEU A 238 3.72 20.82 -21.24
N VAL A 239 2.40 20.80 -20.98
CA VAL A 239 1.66 21.96 -20.44
C VAL A 239 2.19 22.28 -19.03
N ASP A 240 2.31 21.29 -18.16
CA ASP A 240 2.80 21.45 -16.80
C ASP A 240 4.23 22.05 -16.78
N CYS A 241 5.11 21.52 -17.64
CA CYS A 241 6.48 22.01 -17.76
C CYS A 241 6.53 23.47 -18.22
N LYS A 242 5.73 23.85 -19.21
CA LYS A 242 5.65 25.24 -19.70
C LYS A 242 5.11 26.20 -18.65
N ASN A 243 4.20 25.75 -17.80
CA ASN A 243 3.58 26.56 -16.78
C ASN A 243 4.37 26.59 -15.46
N GLY A 244 5.46 25.81 -15.35
CA GLY A 244 6.24 25.69 -14.12
C GLY A 244 5.46 25.08 -12.94
N GLY A 245 4.43 24.25 -13.24
CA GLY A 245 3.57 23.63 -12.25
C GLY A 245 2.79 22.47 -12.87
N TYR A 246 1.84 21.90 -12.16
CA TYR A 246 1.05 20.76 -12.62
C TYR A 246 -0.45 21.00 -12.43
N ALA A 247 -1.24 20.51 -13.39
CA ALA A 247 -2.69 20.60 -13.35
C ALA A 247 -3.26 19.67 -12.27
N LEU A 248 -4.27 20.15 -11.57
CA LEU A 248 -5.03 19.39 -10.58
C LEU A 248 -6.42 19.07 -11.11
N GLY A 249 -6.90 17.85 -10.83
CA GLY A 249 -8.21 17.38 -11.26
C GLY A 249 -8.67 16.18 -10.46
N GLY A 250 -9.72 15.52 -10.89
CA GLY A 250 -10.23 14.29 -10.27
C GLY A 250 -10.88 14.49 -8.90
N GLY A 251 -11.01 13.40 -8.18
CA GLY A 251 -11.85 13.28 -7.00
C GLY A 251 -13.18 12.62 -7.34
N VAL A 252 -14.01 12.35 -6.33
CA VAL A 252 -15.36 11.84 -6.55
C VAL A 252 -16.22 12.95 -7.12
N VAL A 253 -17.01 12.61 -8.15
CA VAL A 253 -17.86 13.57 -8.86
C VAL A 253 -18.92 14.19 -7.93
N ASP A 254 -19.14 15.50 -8.07
CA ASP A 254 -20.16 16.25 -7.35
C ASP A 254 -20.59 17.47 -8.19
N PRO A 255 -21.89 17.67 -8.49
CA PRO A 255 -23.03 16.84 -8.05
C PRO A 255 -23.06 15.46 -8.71
N LEU A 256 -23.70 14.48 -8.04
CA LEU A 256 -23.86 13.12 -8.57
C LEU A 256 -24.75 13.14 -9.83
N PRO A 257 -24.28 12.64 -11.00
CA PRO A 257 -25.11 12.51 -12.19
C PRO A 257 -26.29 11.56 -11.96
N LYS A 258 -27.44 11.85 -12.59
CA LYS A 258 -28.66 11.07 -12.40
C LYS A 258 -28.55 9.61 -12.87
N ASP A 259 -27.72 9.36 -13.86
CA ASP A 259 -27.44 8.06 -14.49
C ASP A 259 -26.10 7.47 -14.05
N ALA A 260 -25.55 7.95 -12.94
CA ALA A 260 -24.26 7.46 -12.43
C ALA A 260 -24.33 5.96 -12.15
N PRO A 261 -23.28 5.18 -12.53
CA PRO A 261 -23.15 3.80 -12.11
C PRO A 261 -23.22 3.67 -10.58
N PHE A 262 -23.76 2.55 -10.08
CA PHE A 262 -23.99 2.36 -8.64
C PHE A 262 -22.74 2.62 -7.80
N PHE A 263 -21.57 2.21 -8.26
CA PHE A 263 -20.32 2.39 -7.52
C PHE A 263 -19.87 3.87 -7.46
N VAL A 264 -20.25 4.69 -8.45
CA VAL A 264 -20.00 6.14 -8.40
C VAL A 264 -20.90 6.78 -7.34
N ALA A 265 -22.15 6.33 -7.25
CA ALA A 265 -23.08 6.75 -6.20
C ALA A 265 -22.60 6.30 -4.80
N ASP A 266 -22.08 5.07 -4.67
CA ASP A 266 -21.49 4.53 -3.46
C ASP A 266 -20.30 5.38 -2.96
N TYR A 267 -19.37 5.74 -3.86
CA TYR A 267 -18.27 6.65 -3.51
C TYR A 267 -18.75 8.07 -3.18
N HIS A 268 -19.75 8.59 -3.92
CA HIS A 268 -20.32 9.91 -3.63
C HIS A 268 -20.94 9.93 -2.23
N ASP A 269 -21.71 8.90 -1.88
CA ASP A 269 -22.33 8.78 -0.56
C ASP A 269 -21.28 8.81 0.56
N TYR A 270 -20.17 8.09 0.41
CA TYR A 270 -19.11 8.12 1.42
C TYR A 270 -18.33 9.45 1.44
N TYR A 271 -17.83 9.92 0.29
CA TYR A 271 -16.85 11.02 0.28
C TYR A 271 -17.47 12.42 0.24
N LYS A 272 -18.75 12.56 -0.17
CA LYS A 272 -19.42 13.85 -0.37
C LYS A 272 -20.51 14.15 0.67
N THR A 273 -20.76 13.24 1.61
CA THR A 273 -21.70 13.41 2.71
C THR A 273 -21.00 13.33 4.06
N ASP A 274 -21.71 13.61 5.15
CA ASP A 274 -21.20 13.53 6.52
C ASP A 274 -20.74 12.11 6.92
N ARG A 275 -21.05 11.10 6.10
CA ARG A 275 -20.62 9.72 6.33
C ARG A 275 -19.10 9.59 6.37
N GLY A 276 -18.38 10.22 5.46
CA GLY A 276 -16.93 10.09 5.39
C GLY A 276 -16.23 11.31 4.75
N TYR A 277 -16.91 12.45 4.57
CA TYR A 277 -16.28 13.66 4.06
C TYR A 277 -15.13 14.11 4.97
N HIS A 278 -13.99 14.46 4.36
CA HIS A 278 -12.90 15.08 5.09
C HIS A 278 -12.22 16.17 4.24
N LYS A 279 -11.95 17.33 4.88
CA LYS A 279 -11.39 18.51 4.19
C LYS A 279 -10.03 18.31 3.52
N ARG A 280 -9.21 17.34 3.96
CA ARG A 280 -7.90 17.02 3.38
C ARG A 280 -7.94 15.86 2.39
N SER A 281 -9.06 15.14 2.28
CA SER A 281 -9.20 14.01 1.36
C SER A 281 -9.34 14.50 -0.08
N LEU A 282 -8.52 13.95 -0.98
CA LEU A 282 -8.59 14.25 -2.42
C LEU A 282 -9.88 13.69 -3.05
N ASN A 283 -10.40 12.58 -2.54
CA ASN A 283 -11.67 12.05 -3.00
C ASN A 283 -12.83 12.96 -2.61
N SER A 284 -12.77 13.58 -1.42
CA SER A 284 -13.81 14.52 -0.96
C SER A 284 -13.77 15.87 -1.70
N ASN A 285 -12.58 16.36 -2.07
CA ASN A 285 -12.41 17.73 -2.55
C ASN A 285 -11.85 17.84 -3.99
N GLY A 286 -11.37 16.74 -4.57
CA GLY A 286 -10.59 16.75 -5.81
C GLY A 286 -9.17 17.25 -5.58
N GLY A 287 -8.47 17.55 -6.67
CA GLY A 287 -7.12 18.11 -6.61
C GLY A 287 -5.99 17.11 -6.77
N TRP A 288 -6.24 15.91 -7.31
CA TRP A 288 -5.20 15.03 -7.76
C TRP A 288 -4.35 15.69 -8.85
N ASN A 289 -3.03 15.50 -8.79
CA ASN A 289 -2.14 15.79 -9.92
C ASN A 289 -2.57 14.90 -11.10
N VAL A 290 -2.96 15.52 -12.22
CA VAL A 290 -3.57 14.83 -13.37
C VAL A 290 -2.72 13.67 -13.89
N ILE A 291 -1.39 13.82 -13.87
CA ILE A 291 -0.44 12.78 -14.29
C ILE A 291 0.21 12.05 -13.11
N GLY A 292 -0.21 12.34 -11.90
CA GLY A 292 0.44 11.89 -10.67
C GLY A 292 0.48 10.38 -10.44
N CYS A 293 -0.36 9.61 -11.15
CA CYS A 293 -0.40 8.15 -11.08
C CYS A 293 0.16 7.47 -12.34
N MET A 294 0.80 8.21 -13.25
CA MET A 294 1.24 7.68 -14.55
C MET A 294 2.20 6.50 -14.43
N SER A 295 3.09 6.52 -13.43
CA SER A 295 4.10 5.46 -13.22
C SER A 295 3.50 4.09 -12.91
N PHE A 296 2.29 4.02 -12.33
CA PHE A 296 1.60 2.76 -12.11
C PHE A 296 1.33 1.95 -13.38
N MET A 297 1.20 2.61 -14.54
CA MET A 297 0.94 1.91 -15.81
C MET A 297 2.04 0.93 -16.22
N ASN A 298 3.29 1.15 -15.78
CA ASN A 298 4.45 0.35 -16.16
C ASN A 298 5.16 -0.32 -14.97
N GLN A 299 4.54 -0.30 -13.79
CA GLN A 299 5.11 -0.89 -12.56
C GLN A 299 4.08 -1.82 -11.91
N PRO A 300 3.97 -3.07 -12.37
CA PRO A 300 3.05 -4.07 -11.78
C PRO A 300 3.41 -4.32 -10.32
N ILE A 301 2.47 -4.05 -9.40
CA ILE A 301 2.71 -4.16 -7.96
C ILE A 301 2.46 -5.56 -7.39
N LEU A 302 1.82 -6.46 -8.13
CA LEU A 302 1.48 -7.82 -7.66
C LEU A 302 2.30 -8.93 -8.33
N GLN A 303 3.38 -8.58 -9.04
CA GLN A 303 4.14 -9.52 -9.87
C GLN A 303 4.69 -10.72 -9.08
N TYR A 304 5.10 -10.52 -7.84
CA TYR A 304 5.66 -11.56 -6.96
C TYR A 304 4.79 -11.87 -5.75
N SER A 305 3.49 -11.65 -5.85
CA SER A 305 2.54 -11.95 -4.77
C SER A 305 2.50 -13.43 -4.41
N ASN A 306 2.82 -14.33 -5.35
CA ASN A 306 2.92 -15.77 -5.12
C ASN A 306 4.21 -16.20 -4.37
N GLU A 307 5.11 -15.26 -4.05
CA GLU A 307 6.30 -15.52 -3.22
C GLU A 307 6.09 -15.10 -1.75
N ILE A 308 4.96 -14.51 -1.40
CA ILE A 308 4.65 -14.08 -0.02
C ILE A 308 4.60 -15.29 0.89
N ARG A 309 5.46 -15.31 1.92
CA ARG A 309 5.53 -16.38 2.92
C ARG A 309 4.70 -16.08 4.16
N SER A 310 4.57 -14.81 4.54
CA SER A 310 3.77 -14.38 5.69
C SER A 310 2.28 -14.58 5.46
N ALA A 311 1.49 -14.54 6.53
CA ALA A 311 0.05 -14.70 6.45
C ALA A 311 -0.62 -13.54 5.70
N VAL A 312 -1.62 -13.86 4.87
CA VAL A 312 -2.40 -12.86 4.14
C VAL A 312 -3.89 -13.16 4.23
N LEU A 313 -4.67 -12.16 4.61
CA LEU A 313 -6.13 -12.14 4.50
C LEU A 313 -6.56 -11.06 3.51
N ILE A 314 -7.20 -11.47 2.42
CA ILE A 314 -7.88 -10.55 1.51
C ILE A 314 -9.36 -10.54 1.87
N MET A 315 -9.93 -9.37 2.19
CA MET A 315 -11.34 -9.18 2.52
C MET A 315 -12.00 -8.24 1.51
N HIS A 316 -13.16 -8.62 0.96
CA HIS A 316 -13.87 -7.80 -0.03
C HIS A 316 -15.38 -7.97 0.04
N GLY A 317 -16.13 -6.91 -0.27
CA GLY A 317 -17.58 -6.99 -0.41
C GLY A 317 -18.00 -7.73 -1.68
N GLU A 318 -18.98 -8.63 -1.57
CA GLU A 318 -19.48 -9.41 -2.70
C GLU A 318 -20.03 -8.54 -3.83
N LYS A 319 -20.78 -7.48 -3.47
CA LYS A 319 -21.42 -6.55 -4.41
C LYS A 319 -20.51 -5.39 -4.85
N ALA A 320 -19.30 -5.34 -4.33
CA ALA A 320 -18.33 -4.32 -4.75
C ALA A 320 -17.94 -4.51 -6.22
N HIS A 321 -18.03 -3.43 -7.00
CA HIS A 321 -17.61 -3.44 -8.41
C HIS A 321 -16.14 -3.85 -8.60
N SER A 322 -15.33 -3.69 -7.56
CA SER A 322 -13.89 -3.99 -7.52
C SER A 322 -13.55 -5.39 -6.99
N CYS A 323 -14.56 -6.23 -6.66
CA CYS A 323 -14.34 -7.55 -6.06
C CYS A 323 -13.46 -8.47 -6.91
N TYR A 324 -13.46 -8.27 -8.22
CA TYR A 324 -12.62 -9.04 -9.15
C TYR A 324 -11.12 -8.84 -8.90
N PHE A 325 -10.66 -7.66 -8.47
CA PHE A 325 -9.25 -7.44 -8.10
C PHE A 325 -8.81 -8.39 -6.98
N SER A 326 -9.63 -8.53 -5.93
CA SER A 326 -9.32 -9.41 -4.80
C SER A 326 -9.34 -10.89 -5.20
N ARG A 327 -10.32 -11.31 -5.99
CA ARG A 327 -10.39 -12.70 -6.47
C ARG A 327 -9.19 -13.07 -7.33
N ASP A 328 -8.83 -12.20 -8.27
CA ASP A 328 -7.70 -12.42 -9.17
C ASP A 328 -6.36 -12.36 -8.43
N ALA A 329 -6.20 -11.40 -7.52
CA ALA A 329 -4.99 -11.28 -6.69
C ALA A 329 -4.81 -12.53 -5.81
N TYR A 330 -5.88 -13.01 -5.17
CA TYR A 330 -5.82 -14.24 -4.38
C TYR A 330 -5.46 -15.46 -5.24
N ALA A 331 -6.12 -15.63 -6.39
CA ALA A 331 -5.84 -16.72 -7.32
C ALA A 331 -4.38 -16.70 -7.80
N ALA A 332 -3.84 -15.52 -8.12
CA ALA A 332 -2.44 -15.36 -8.50
C ALA A 332 -1.48 -15.65 -7.34
N MET A 333 -1.82 -15.19 -6.13
CA MET A 333 -1.00 -15.36 -4.93
C MET A 333 -0.86 -16.82 -4.50
N VAL A 334 -1.90 -17.64 -4.63
CA VAL A 334 -1.85 -19.06 -4.25
C VAL A 334 -1.31 -19.96 -5.36
N LYS A 335 -1.25 -19.46 -6.59
CA LYS A 335 -0.74 -20.22 -7.73
C LYS A 335 0.77 -20.44 -7.58
N ASP A 336 1.18 -21.71 -7.59
CA ASP A 336 2.59 -22.11 -7.49
C ASP A 336 3.31 -21.62 -6.21
N ASN A 337 2.55 -21.20 -5.19
CA ASN A 337 3.06 -20.77 -3.90
C ASN A 337 3.10 -21.95 -2.92
N PRO A 338 4.25 -22.31 -2.34
CA PRO A 338 4.34 -23.40 -1.35
C PRO A 338 3.77 -23.01 0.04
N TYR A 339 3.42 -21.75 0.26
CA TYR A 339 2.94 -21.23 1.54
C TYR A 339 1.47 -20.79 1.46
N THR A 340 0.58 -21.72 1.04
CA THR A 340 -0.85 -21.41 0.83
C THR A 340 -1.71 -21.56 2.07
N ASP A 341 -1.26 -22.31 3.08
CA ASP A 341 -2.04 -22.64 4.28
C ASP A 341 -2.37 -21.42 5.14
N ASN A 342 -1.65 -20.31 4.97
CA ASN A 342 -1.85 -19.05 5.67
C ASN A 342 -2.39 -17.93 4.74
N LYS A 343 -3.04 -18.29 3.64
CA LYS A 343 -3.66 -17.36 2.68
C LYS A 343 -5.17 -17.52 2.72
N GLU A 344 -5.88 -16.44 3.02
CA GLU A 344 -7.34 -16.44 3.15
C GLU A 344 -7.97 -15.41 2.20
N LEU A 345 -9.12 -15.77 1.63
CA LEU A 345 -10.01 -14.85 0.91
C LEU A 345 -11.38 -14.87 1.59
N LEU A 346 -11.77 -13.73 2.17
CA LEU A 346 -13.05 -13.54 2.82
C LEU A 346 -13.94 -12.61 1.97
N ILE A 347 -15.01 -13.16 1.42
CA ILE A 347 -16.01 -12.38 0.69
C ILE A 347 -17.20 -12.12 1.61
N ILE A 348 -17.48 -10.84 1.87
CA ILE A 348 -18.57 -10.40 2.73
C ILE A 348 -19.85 -10.33 1.91
N PRO A 349 -20.87 -11.15 2.21
CA PRO A 349 -22.12 -11.15 1.46
C PRO A 349 -22.79 -9.77 1.46
N ASP A 350 -23.39 -9.42 0.31
CA ASP A 350 -24.15 -8.20 0.09
C ASP A 350 -23.45 -6.85 0.37
N ALA A 351 -22.19 -6.86 0.80
CA ALA A 351 -21.41 -5.65 1.04
C ALA A 351 -20.93 -5.01 -0.28
N VAL A 352 -21.01 -3.69 -0.38
CA VAL A 352 -20.42 -2.88 -1.44
C VAL A 352 -19.01 -2.41 -1.04
N HIS A 353 -18.34 -1.67 -1.91
CA HIS A 353 -16.95 -1.29 -1.69
C HIS A 353 -16.76 -0.41 -0.43
N THR A 354 -17.58 0.62 -0.27
CA THR A 354 -17.44 1.58 0.84
C THR A 354 -18.04 1.06 2.16
N ASP A 355 -18.79 -0.04 2.16
CA ASP A 355 -19.20 -0.70 3.40
C ASP A 355 -17.99 -1.19 4.21
N LEU A 356 -16.87 -1.50 3.53
CA LEU A 356 -15.61 -1.86 4.19
C LEU A 356 -14.75 -0.65 4.59
N TYR A 357 -15.27 0.57 4.50
CA TYR A 357 -14.61 1.78 5.00
C TYR A 357 -15.05 2.15 6.42
N ASP A 358 -16.34 1.99 6.72
CA ASP A 358 -16.95 2.40 7.98
C ASP A 358 -18.01 1.41 8.55
N GLY A 359 -18.15 0.24 7.92
CA GLY A 359 -19.14 -0.76 8.28
C GLY A 359 -20.49 -0.60 7.53
N GLY A 360 -20.69 0.51 6.80
CA GLY A 360 -21.89 0.74 5.97
C GLY A 360 -23.21 0.71 6.72
N GLY A 361 -23.21 0.90 8.06
CA GLY A 361 -24.40 0.73 8.89
C GLY A 361 -24.89 -0.72 9.03
N LYS A 362 -24.10 -1.70 8.54
CA LYS A 362 -24.42 -3.14 8.50
C LYS A 362 -23.38 -4.00 9.24
N ASP A 363 -22.41 -3.36 9.90
CA ASP A 363 -21.28 -4.04 10.55
C ASP A 363 -20.49 -4.93 9.56
N ALA A 364 -20.28 -4.43 8.33
CA ALA A 364 -19.68 -5.20 7.25
C ALA A 364 -18.19 -5.46 7.46
N ILE A 365 -17.50 -4.73 8.35
CA ILE A 365 -16.10 -4.96 8.65
C ILE A 365 -15.99 -6.02 9.73
N SER A 366 -15.51 -7.21 9.37
CA SER A 366 -15.34 -8.33 10.31
C SER A 366 -14.13 -8.11 11.24
N PHE A 367 -14.19 -7.14 12.16
CA PHE A 367 -13.10 -6.84 13.07
C PHE A 367 -12.70 -8.02 13.96
N ASP A 368 -13.65 -8.87 14.38
CA ASP A 368 -13.36 -10.09 15.14
C ASP A 368 -12.50 -11.07 14.32
N LYS A 369 -12.77 -11.19 13.00
CA LYS A 369 -11.91 -11.97 12.10
C LYS A 369 -10.53 -11.36 11.95
N LEU A 370 -10.41 -10.03 11.88
CA LEU A 370 -9.12 -9.34 11.83
C LEU A 370 -8.31 -9.58 13.11
N GLU A 371 -8.94 -9.44 14.28
CA GLU A 371 -8.31 -9.73 15.58
C GLU A 371 -7.82 -11.18 15.65
N GLN A 372 -8.68 -12.14 15.30
CA GLN A 372 -8.30 -13.55 15.24
C GLN A 372 -7.11 -13.78 14.32
N PHE A 373 -7.18 -13.26 13.09
CA PHE A 373 -6.14 -13.43 12.08
C PHE A 373 -4.79 -12.90 12.55
N PHE A 374 -4.72 -11.67 13.07
CA PHE A 374 -3.48 -11.11 13.58
C PHE A 374 -2.98 -11.84 14.83
N SER A 375 -3.86 -12.20 15.77
CA SER A 375 -3.50 -12.92 16.98
C SER A 375 -2.93 -14.31 16.70
N GLU A 376 -3.42 -15.00 15.68
CA GLU A 376 -2.93 -16.31 15.27
C GLU A 376 -1.59 -16.26 14.53
N ASN A 377 -1.35 -15.22 13.73
CA ASN A 377 -0.21 -15.12 12.83
C ASN A 377 0.94 -14.21 13.32
N MET A 378 0.74 -13.50 14.42
CA MET A 378 1.76 -12.66 15.07
C MET A 378 2.08 -13.16 16.49
N ARG A 379 2.30 -14.47 16.64
CA ARG A 379 2.68 -15.11 17.93
C ARG A 379 4.16 -15.06 18.19
#